data_20da8b9240bede2819965cb76535b749
#
_entry.id   20da8b9240bede2819965cb76535b749
#
_cell.length_a   1.000
_cell.length_b   1.000
_cell.length_c   1.000
_cell.angle_alpha   90.00
_cell.angle_beta   90.00
_cell.angle_gamma   90.00
#
_symmetry.space_group_name_H-M   'P 1'
#
loop_
_entity.id
_entity.type
_entity.pdbx_description
1 polymer ?
#
loop_
_entity_poly.entity_id
_entity_poly.type
_entity_poly.pdbx_seq_one_letter_code
_entity_poly.pdbx_strand_id
1 'polypeptide(L)'
;MLVFGLSTTMMRAQLQTPEPSPLGKVEQRIGLVDISVEYSRPGKKGRVIFGDVVPYDVVWRTGANAATKITFSDDVNFGGAEVKKGTYAMLTKPGKKVWSVMLYPHNSTNYGTYLESDVQPITVSTESVEMPKETDVESFMIGFDGMNNH
;
A
#
# COMPACT_ATOMS: atom_id res chain seq x y z
N MET A 1 -19.79 -58.32 -28.08
CA MET A 1 -20.27 -57.73 -26.84
C MET A 1 -19.32 -56.53 -26.55
N LEU A 2 -19.76 -55.34 -26.90
CA LEU A 2 -18.94 -54.11 -26.71
C LEU A 2 -19.35 -53.50 -25.36
N VAL A 3 -18.38 -53.36 -24.45
CA VAL A 3 -18.55 -52.65 -23.18
C VAL A 3 -18.10 -51.20 -23.34
N PHE A 4 -19.06 -50.28 -23.34
CA PHE A 4 -18.77 -48.82 -23.30
C PHE A 4 -18.49 -48.41 -21.84
N GLY A 5 -17.26 -48.12 -21.53
CA GLY A 5 -16.86 -47.52 -20.25
C GLY A 5 -17.22 -46.03 -20.19
N LEU A 6 -18.15 -45.66 -19.32
CA LEU A 6 -18.47 -44.24 -19.03
C LEU A 6 -17.41 -43.67 -18.09
N SER A 7 -16.52 -42.82 -18.62
CA SER A 7 -15.57 -42.04 -17.79
C SER A 7 -16.28 -40.81 -17.26
N THR A 8 -16.60 -40.77 -15.98
CA THR A 8 -17.10 -39.57 -15.29
C THR A 8 -15.92 -38.69 -14.87
N THR A 9 -15.68 -37.58 -15.59
CA THR A 9 -14.76 -36.53 -15.18
C THR A 9 -15.40 -35.70 -14.07
N MET A 10 -14.89 -35.84 -12.84
CA MET A 10 -15.25 -34.94 -11.75
C MET A 10 -14.60 -33.59 -11.97
N MET A 11 -15.37 -32.59 -12.38
CA MET A 11 -14.95 -31.19 -12.33
C MET A 11 -14.88 -30.72 -10.87
N ARG A 12 -13.69 -30.53 -10.33
CA ARG A 12 -13.50 -29.85 -9.06
C ARG A 12 -13.64 -28.34 -9.30
N ALA A 13 -14.75 -27.76 -8.88
CA ALA A 13 -14.89 -26.31 -8.77
C ALA A 13 -13.97 -25.85 -7.62
N GLN A 14 -12.89 -25.16 -7.93
CA GLN A 14 -12.10 -24.44 -6.93
C GLN A 14 -12.89 -23.21 -6.51
N LEU A 15 -13.39 -23.19 -5.28
CA LEU A 15 -13.94 -22.01 -4.66
C LEU A 15 -12.77 -21.05 -4.38
N GLN A 16 -12.65 -19.99 -5.16
CA GLN A 16 -11.74 -18.88 -4.87
C GLN A 16 -12.36 -18.04 -3.75
N THR A 17 -11.80 -18.13 -2.56
CA THR A 17 -12.14 -17.19 -1.48
C THR A 17 -11.44 -15.85 -1.72
N PRO A 18 -12.14 -14.70 -1.54
CA PRO A 18 -11.51 -13.40 -1.62
C PRO A 18 -10.32 -13.28 -0.65
N GLU A 19 -9.24 -12.66 -1.10
CA GLU A 19 -8.09 -12.40 -0.23
C GLU A 19 -8.50 -11.50 0.95
N PRO A 20 -8.03 -11.79 2.18
CA PRO A 20 -8.35 -10.99 3.37
C PRO A 20 -7.92 -9.53 3.29
N SER A 21 -6.96 -9.21 2.42
CA SER A 21 -6.42 -7.87 2.19
C SER A 21 -6.24 -7.67 0.68
N PRO A 22 -7.34 -7.41 -0.06
CA PRO A 22 -7.30 -7.34 -1.51
C PRO A 22 -6.37 -6.22 -1.99
N LEU A 23 -5.77 -6.42 -3.15
CA LEU A 23 -4.97 -5.40 -3.82
C LEU A 23 -5.86 -4.23 -4.24
N GLY A 24 -5.43 -3.01 -3.91
CA GLY A 24 -5.97 -1.76 -4.40
C GLY A 24 -4.96 -1.04 -5.27
N LYS A 25 -5.47 -0.30 -6.25
CA LYS A 25 -4.67 0.59 -7.08
C LYS A 25 -5.40 1.91 -7.21
N VAL A 26 -4.66 3.01 -7.05
CA VAL A 26 -5.15 4.36 -7.34
C VAL A 26 -4.19 5.04 -8.30
N GLU A 27 -4.73 5.78 -9.24
CA GLU A 27 -3.97 6.51 -10.24
C GLU A 27 -4.52 7.93 -10.36
N GLN A 28 -3.64 8.90 -10.44
CA GLN A 28 -4.01 10.30 -10.62
C GLN A 28 -2.96 11.01 -11.45
N ARG A 29 -3.43 11.83 -12.41
CA ARG A 29 -2.60 12.82 -13.07
C ARG A 29 -2.64 14.12 -12.28
N ILE A 30 -1.46 14.62 -11.91
CA ILE A 30 -1.27 15.91 -11.23
C ILE A 30 -0.36 16.75 -12.11
N GLY A 31 -0.92 17.80 -12.71
CA GLY A 31 -0.22 18.56 -13.76
C GLY A 31 0.11 17.65 -14.96
N LEU A 32 1.38 17.44 -15.23
CA LEU A 32 1.87 16.57 -16.30
C LEU A 32 2.37 15.20 -15.80
N VAL A 33 2.33 14.96 -14.50
CA VAL A 33 2.84 13.73 -13.88
C VAL A 33 1.71 12.75 -13.61
N ASP A 34 1.86 11.53 -14.09
CA ASP A 34 1.00 10.41 -13.71
C ASP A 34 1.59 9.73 -12.48
N ILE A 35 0.78 9.60 -11.44
CA ILE A 35 1.15 8.94 -10.18
C ILE A 35 0.25 7.72 -10.00
N SER A 36 0.84 6.57 -9.68
CA SER A 36 0.08 5.38 -9.31
C SER A 36 0.56 4.80 -8.00
N VAL A 37 -0.38 4.32 -7.18
CA VAL A 37 -0.09 3.62 -5.93
C VAL A 37 -0.78 2.27 -5.94
N GLU A 38 -0.01 1.20 -5.74
CA GLU A 38 -0.51 -0.16 -5.58
C GLU A 38 -0.26 -0.62 -4.15
N TYR A 39 -1.30 -1.08 -3.45
CA TYR A 39 -1.22 -1.43 -2.04
C TYR A 39 -2.26 -2.48 -1.67
N SER A 40 -2.00 -3.28 -0.63
CA SER A 40 -3.01 -4.18 -0.08
C SER A 40 -3.85 -3.47 0.97
N ARG A 41 -5.15 -3.76 0.99
CA ARG A 41 -6.17 -3.10 1.81
C ARG A 41 -6.62 -3.98 2.98
N PRO A 42 -5.86 -4.05 4.10
CA PRO A 42 -6.32 -4.77 5.27
C PRO A 42 -7.55 -4.14 5.90
N GLY A 43 -8.46 -4.97 6.39
CA GLY A 43 -9.61 -4.55 7.17
C GLY A 43 -9.26 -4.34 8.64
N LYS A 44 -9.92 -3.39 9.29
CA LYS A 44 -9.81 -3.09 10.72
C LYS A 44 -10.34 -4.23 11.57
N LYS A 45 -11.48 -4.80 11.20
CA LYS A 45 -12.14 -5.95 11.86
C LYS A 45 -12.27 -5.73 13.38
N GLY A 46 -12.74 -4.56 13.78
CA GLY A 46 -12.95 -4.19 15.17
C GLY A 46 -11.68 -3.99 16.02
N ARG A 47 -10.48 -4.04 15.40
CA ARG A 47 -9.19 -3.88 16.12
C ARG A 47 -8.80 -2.41 16.21
N VAL A 48 -8.00 -2.09 17.23
CA VAL A 48 -7.25 -0.82 17.28
C VAL A 48 -6.03 -0.98 16.36
N ILE A 49 -5.93 -0.15 15.33
CA ILE A 49 -4.86 -0.29 14.33
C ILE A 49 -3.59 0.41 14.79
N PHE A 50 -3.60 1.75 14.89
CA PHE A 50 -2.40 2.49 15.28
C PHE A 50 -2.20 2.49 16.79
N GLY A 51 -1.01 2.08 17.20
CA GLY A 51 -0.63 1.88 18.60
C GLY A 51 -0.83 0.45 19.12
N ASP A 52 -1.47 -0.44 18.33
CA ASP A 52 -1.65 -1.85 18.66
C ASP A 52 -1.20 -2.74 17.48
N VAL A 53 -2.06 -3.00 16.48
CA VAL A 53 -1.69 -3.85 15.31
C VAL A 53 -0.52 -3.26 14.52
N VAL A 54 -0.46 -1.94 14.40
CA VAL A 54 0.65 -1.17 13.85
C VAL A 54 1.20 -0.30 14.98
N PRO A 55 2.28 -0.72 15.67
CA PRO A 55 2.85 0.04 16.76
C PRO A 55 3.33 1.42 16.31
N TYR A 56 3.23 2.41 17.20
CA TYR A 56 3.83 3.72 16.93
C TYR A 56 5.36 3.62 16.87
N ASP A 57 5.95 4.47 16.06
CA ASP A 57 7.41 4.61 15.86
C ASP A 57 8.11 3.34 15.31
N VAL A 58 7.34 2.40 14.79
CA VAL A 58 7.84 1.20 14.09
C VAL A 58 7.55 1.33 12.60
N VAL A 59 8.52 0.94 11.77
CA VAL A 59 8.36 0.95 10.30
C VAL A 59 7.31 -0.07 9.88
N TRP A 60 6.35 0.39 9.08
CA TRP A 60 5.26 -0.39 8.55
C TRP A 60 5.28 -0.39 7.01
N ARG A 61 4.93 -1.52 6.40
CA ARG A 61 4.83 -1.67 4.93
C ARG A 61 3.73 -0.86 4.26
N THR A 62 3.01 -0.02 5.01
CA THR A 62 1.91 0.85 4.54
C THR A 62 0.77 0.06 3.90
N GLY A 63 0.36 -1.01 4.56
CA GLY A 63 -0.69 -1.93 4.08
C GLY A 63 -0.48 -3.33 4.64
N ALA A 64 -0.75 -4.33 3.81
CA ALA A 64 -0.56 -5.75 4.11
C ALA A 64 0.14 -6.46 2.95
N ASN A 65 0.52 -7.73 3.13
CA ASN A 65 1.19 -8.56 2.13
C ASN A 65 2.50 -7.93 1.62
N ALA A 66 2.55 -7.50 0.36
CA ALA A 66 3.69 -6.81 -0.23
C ALA A 66 3.86 -5.38 0.31
N ALA A 67 5.06 -4.83 0.19
CA ALA A 67 5.30 -3.40 0.40
C ALA A 67 4.46 -2.58 -0.59
N THR A 68 3.87 -1.50 -0.12
CA THR A 68 3.15 -0.55 -0.98
C THR A 68 4.10 0.04 -2.00
N LYS A 69 3.63 0.14 -3.24
CA LYS A 69 4.42 0.61 -4.38
C LYS A 69 3.84 1.92 -4.90
N ILE A 70 4.69 2.93 -5.08
CA ILE A 70 4.34 4.20 -5.71
C ILE A 70 5.21 4.43 -6.94
N THR A 71 4.60 4.89 -8.03
CA THR A 71 5.29 5.18 -9.29
C THR A 71 5.01 6.60 -9.73
N PHE A 72 6.06 7.31 -10.12
CA PHE A 72 6.01 8.65 -10.70
C PHE A 72 6.48 8.59 -12.16
N SER A 73 5.70 9.15 -13.08
CA SER A 73 6.04 9.20 -14.52
C SER A 73 7.10 10.24 -14.85
N ASP A 74 7.31 11.22 -13.98
CA ASP A 74 8.33 12.27 -14.11
C ASP A 74 8.85 12.68 -12.73
N ASP A 75 9.88 13.52 -12.67
CA ASP A 75 10.47 14.04 -11.43
C ASP A 75 9.43 14.87 -10.66
N VAL A 76 9.37 14.70 -9.35
CA VAL A 76 8.40 15.39 -8.49
C VAL A 76 9.07 16.00 -7.25
N ASN A 77 8.42 17.00 -6.68
CA ASN A 77 8.66 17.41 -5.30
C ASN A 77 7.65 16.68 -4.40
N PHE A 78 8.13 15.76 -3.59
CA PHE A 78 7.32 14.95 -2.69
C PHE A 78 7.58 15.40 -1.25
N GLY A 79 6.64 16.14 -0.67
CA GLY A 79 6.76 16.64 0.70
C GLY A 79 8.01 17.49 0.97
N GLY A 80 8.46 18.27 -0.02
CA GLY A 80 9.66 19.09 0.04
C GLY A 80 10.95 18.40 -0.42
N ALA A 81 10.94 17.10 -0.68
CA ALA A 81 12.09 16.36 -1.20
C ALA A 81 11.98 16.15 -2.71
N GLU A 82 13.09 16.29 -3.43
CA GLU A 82 13.16 15.92 -4.85
C GLU A 82 13.16 14.40 -5.00
N VAL A 83 12.22 13.88 -5.77
CA VAL A 83 12.09 12.46 -6.10
C VAL A 83 12.16 12.30 -7.61
N LYS A 84 13.10 11.50 -8.09
CA LYS A 84 13.25 11.20 -9.51
C LYS A 84 12.11 10.30 -9.98
N LYS A 85 11.75 10.42 -11.27
CA LYS A 85 10.81 9.49 -11.89
C LYS A 85 11.22 8.04 -11.68
N GLY A 86 10.26 7.19 -11.44
CA GLY A 86 10.52 5.77 -11.18
C GLY A 86 9.52 5.16 -10.23
N THR A 87 9.81 3.93 -9.84
CA THR A 87 8.97 3.15 -8.93
C THR A 87 9.69 2.98 -7.59
N TYR A 88 8.97 3.20 -6.51
CA TYR A 88 9.48 3.14 -5.14
C TYR A 88 8.60 2.23 -4.28
N ALA A 89 9.23 1.53 -3.34
CA ALA A 89 8.53 0.97 -2.20
C ALA A 89 8.28 2.08 -1.19
N MET A 90 7.03 2.28 -0.82
CA MET A 90 6.61 3.27 0.16
C MET A 90 6.37 2.60 1.50
N LEU A 91 7.28 2.84 2.44
CA LEU A 91 7.12 2.44 3.84
C LEU A 91 6.78 3.67 4.68
N THR A 92 6.06 3.45 5.78
CA THR A 92 5.75 4.53 6.71
C THR A 92 6.14 4.16 8.13
N LYS A 93 6.43 5.17 8.94
CA LYS A 93 6.61 5.03 10.38
C LYS A 93 5.58 5.93 11.07
N PRO A 94 4.45 5.34 11.49
CA PRO A 94 3.39 6.09 12.15
C PRO A 94 3.83 6.58 13.52
N GLY A 95 3.78 7.87 13.76
CA GLY A 95 3.87 8.45 15.09
C GLY A 95 2.49 8.91 15.56
N LYS A 96 2.36 9.31 16.81
CA LYS A 96 1.07 9.80 17.36
C LYS A 96 0.62 11.11 16.72
N LYS A 97 1.55 11.95 16.31
CA LYS A 97 1.28 13.28 15.72
C LYS A 97 1.95 13.48 14.37
N VAL A 98 3.09 12.85 14.16
CA VAL A 98 3.90 13.00 12.96
C VAL A 98 4.20 11.63 12.40
N TRP A 99 3.99 11.45 11.12
CA TRP A 99 4.35 10.27 10.38
C TRP A 99 5.58 10.54 9.52
N SER A 100 6.44 9.54 9.38
CA SER A 100 7.49 9.56 8.36
C SER A 100 7.08 8.68 7.19
N VAL A 101 7.24 9.19 5.98
CA VAL A 101 7.06 8.44 4.72
C VAL A 101 8.43 8.24 4.10
N MET A 102 8.77 7.00 3.81
CA MET A 102 10.07 6.59 3.29
C MET A 102 9.91 5.95 1.92
N LEU A 103 10.62 6.49 0.93
CA LEU A 103 10.64 5.98 -0.43
C LEU A 103 11.97 5.31 -0.70
N TYR A 104 11.95 4.00 -0.91
CA TYR A 104 13.10 3.20 -1.34
C TYR A 104 12.97 2.89 -2.84
N PRO A 105 14.04 2.94 -3.65
CA PRO A 105 13.98 2.43 -5.01
C PRO A 105 13.43 1.00 -5.01
N HIS A 106 12.37 0.74 -5.80
CA HIS A 106 11.67 -0.54 -5.74
C HIS A 106 12.50 -1.66 -6.37
N ASN A 107 12.82 -2.67 -5.56
CA ASN A 107 13.57 -3.87 -5.99
C ASN A 107 13.01 -5.17 -5.40
N SER A 108 12.03 -5.11 -4.49
CA SER A 108 11.44 -6.27 -3.84
C SER A 108 9.99 -6.01 -3.42
N THR A 109 9.18 -7.05 -3.40
CA THR A 109 7.84 -7.02 -2.78
C THR A 109 7.90 -7.28 -1.27
N ASN A 110 8.99 -7.88 -0.77
CA ASN A 110 9.22 -8.10 0.65
C ASN A 110 9.76 -6.84 1.31
N TYR A 111 8.97 -6.23 2.20
CA TYR A 111 9.38 -5.00 2.88
C TYR A 111 10.59 -5.19 3.82
N GLY A 112 10.82 -6.40 4.33
CA GLY A 112 12.00 -6.73 5.13
C GLY A 112 13.31 -6.45 4.40
N THR A 113 13.34 -6.64 3.07
CA THR A 113 14.49 -6.32 2.23
C THR A 113 14.93 -4.86 2.37
N TYR A 114 13.97 -3.94 2.54
CA TYR A 114 14.28 -2.51 2.69
C TYR A 114 14.78 -2.17 4.10
N LEU A 115 14.31 -2.88 5.13
CA LEU A 115 14.76 -2.69 6.51
C LEU A 115 16.20 -3.17 6.73
N GLU A 116 16.64 -4.16 5.94
CA GLU A 116 17.98 -4.73 5.98
C GLU A 116 18.94 -4.06 4.98
N SER A 117 18.43 -3.11 4.18
CA SER A 117 19.20 -2.45 3.14
C SER A 117 20.05 -1.31 3.69
N ASP A 118 21.29 -1.18 3.16
CA ASP A 118 22.15 -0.01 3.39
C ASP A 118 21.68 1.23 2.59
N VAL A 119 20.70 1.08 1.69
CA VAL A 119 20.16 2.17 0.90
C VAL A 119 19.36 3.12 1.78
N GLN A 120 19.77 4.38 1.83
CA GLN A 120 19.00 5.38 2.55
C GLN A 120 17.77 5.81 1.75
N PRO A 121 16.56 5.75 2.35
CA PRO A 121 15.35 6.20 1.67
C PRO A 121 15.28 7.72 1.56
N ILE A 122 14.54 8.20 0.58
CA ILE A 122 14.04 9.57 0.61
C ILE A 122 12.96 9.61 1.69
N THR A 123 13.16 10.42 2.72
CA THR A 123 12.25 10.49 3.86
C THR A 123 11.62 11.86 3.98
N VAL A 124 10.30 11.90 4.06
CA VAL A 124 9.52 13.11 4.34
C VAL A 124 8.65 12.87 5.58
N SER A 125 8.29 13.96 6.24
CA SER A 125 7.43 13.91 7.42
C SER A 125 6.15 14.70 7.18
N THR A 126 5.03 14.20 7.72
CA THR A 126 3.74 14.86 7.66
C THR A 126 3.03 14.75 9.01
N GLU A 127 2.20 15.75 9.33
CA GLU A 127 1.34 15.67 10.50
C GLU A 127 0.21 14.66 10.26
N SER A 128 -0.16 13.93 11.30
CA SER A 128 -1.34 13.08 11.28
C SER A 128 -2.57 13.87 11.71
N VAL A 129 -3.68 13.64 11.03
CA VAL A 129 -4.98 14.23 11.37
C VAL A 129 -5.87 13.12 11.91
N GLU A 130 -6.40 13.31 13.11
CA GLU A 130 -7.39 12.41 13.67
C GLU A 130 -8.73 12.65 12.98
N MET A 131 -9.31 11.58 12.44
CA MET A 131 -10.61 11.67 11.79
C MET A 131 -11.75 11.70 12.83
N PRO A 132 -12.87 12.37 12.54
CA PRO A 132 -14.05 12.33 13.40
C PRO A 132 -14.49 10.89 13.67
N LYS A 133 -14.98 10.62 14.88
CA LYS A 133 -15.39 9.25 15.30
C LYS A 133 -16.47 8.65 14.41
N GLU A 134 -17.28 9.49 13.79
CA GLU A 134 -18.34 9.11 12.86
C GLU A 134 -17.80 8.60 11.53
N THR A 135 -16.52 8.89 11.23
CA THR A 135 -15.83 8.42 10.02
C THR A 135 -15.06 7.16 10.33
N ASP A 136 -15.77 6.05 10.57
CA ASP A 136 -15.12 4.77 10.79
C ASP A 136 -14.79 4.11 9.45
N VAL A 137 -13.49 4.11 9.11
CA VAL A 137 -12.99 3.50 7.87
C VAL A 137 -12.59 2.06 8.16
N GLU A 138 -13.37 1.09 7.67
CA GLU A 138 -13.12 -0.33 7.90
C GLU A 138 -11.89 -0.85 7.17
N SER A 139 -11.65 -0.40 5.93
CA SER A 139 -10.52 -0.88 5.11
C SER A 139 -9.48 0.20 4.90
N PHE A 140 -8.21 -0.16 5.07
CA PHE A 140 -7.10 0.75 4.75
C PHE A 140 -7.24 1.32 3.33
N MET A 141 -7.08 2.62 3.20
CA MET A 141 -7.26 3.34 1.95
C MET A 141 -6.15 4.37 1.75
N ILE A 142 -5.61 4.39 0.54
CA ILE A 142 -4.77 5.48 0.03
C ILE A 142 -5.56 6.14 -1.10
N GLY A 143 -5.56 7.46 -1.14
CA GLY A 143 -6.26 8.24 -2.17
C GLY A 143 -5.57 9.57 -2.41
N PHE A 144 -5.96 10.24 -3.49
CA PHE A 144 -5.58 11.61 -3.79
C PHE A 144 -6.76 12.51 -3.44
N ASP A 145 -6.52 13.53 -2.62
CA ASP A 145 -7.52 14.48 -2.17
C ASP A 145 -6.95 15.90 -2.24
N GLY A 146 -7.83 16.91 -2.38
CA GLY A 146 -7.47 18.31 -2.28
C GLY A 146 -6.45 18.80 -3.32
N MET A 147 -6.68 18.52 -4.61
CA MET A 147 -5.83 19.09 -5.67
C MET A 147 -6.02 20.61 -5.75
N ASN A 148 -5.05 21.36 -5.24
CA ASN A 148 -4.96 22.79 -5.46
C ASN A 148 -4.11 23.04 -6.71
N ASN A 149 -4.72 23.58 -7.76
CA ASN A 149 -4.02 24.10 -8.92
C ASN A 149 -3.43 25.48 -8.54
N HIS A 150 -2.18 25.52 -8.13
CA HIS A 150 -1.40 26.75 -8.00
C HIS A 150 -0.38 26.82 -9.12
#